data_066d2943cf3e545bef2af7554e9c9080
#
_entry.id   066d2943cf3e545bef2af7554e9c9080
#
_cell.length_a   1.000
_cell.length_b   1.000
_cell.length_c   1.000
_cell.angle_alpha   90.00
_cell.angle_beta   90.00
_cell.angle_gamma   90.00
#
_symmetry.space_group_name_H-M   'P 1'
#
loop_
_entity.id
_entity.type
_entity.pdbx_description
1 polymer ?
#
loop_
_entity_poly.entity_id
_entity_poly.type
_entity_poly.pdbx_seq_one_letter_code
_entity_poly.pdbx_strand_id
1 'polypeptide(L)'
;MNKTRYKIATLTGSAVMAAMLLSLLILNIVFNKKIELRAENAIKNVFTLNSDEYLNYESENDTGSLYYASLVYMGADSENRDDIYQILTPKEKKLIDWYETHPSDEMQRAKINEATYYMKARTEYYEDSNERLLAYVDVTGEPELVKEISFGAVSYT
;
A
#
# COMPACT_ATOMS: atom_id res chain seq x y z
N MET A 1 11.68 -37.44 -41.10
CA MET A 1 11.75 -37.60 -39.62
C MET A 1 11.92 -36.30 -38.84
N ASN A 2 12.36 -35.22 -39.44
CA ASN A 2 12.64 -33.97 -38.69
C ASN A 2 11.41 -33.09 -38.35
N LYS A 3 10.36 -33.09 -39.17
CA LYS A 3 9.17 -32.24 -38.96
C LYS A 3 8.38 -32.56 -37.70
N THR A 4 8.26 -33.83 -37.32
CA THR A 4 7.51 -34.22 -36.12
C THR A 4 8.27 -33.89 -34.86
N ARG A 5 9.60 -34.04 -34.81
CA ARG A 5 10.45 -33.64 -33.68
C ARG A 5 10.42 -32.15 -33.46
N TYR A 6 10.45 -31.35 -34.52
CA TYR A 6 10.35 -29.92 -34.47
C TYR A 6 9.01 -29.45 -33.94
N LYS A 7 7.89 -30.06 -34.35
CA LYS A 7 6.55 -29.76 -33.83
C LYS A 7 6.43 -30.08 -32.36
N ILE A 8 6.99 -31.21 -31.90
CA ILE A 8 6.98 -31.56 -30.48
C ILE A 8 7.81 -30.59 -29.66
N ALA A 9 9.03 -30.24 -30.13
CA ALA A 9 9.89 -29.30 -29.44
C ALA A 9 9.26 -27.89 -29.31
N THR A 10 8.63 -27.39 -30.39
CA THR A 10 7.93 -26.10 -30.34
C THR A 10 6.71 -26.12 -29.45
N LEU A 11 5.93 -27.22 -29.45
CA LEU A 11 4.76 -27.36 -28.59
C LEU A 11 5.16 -27.43 -27.10
N THR A 12 6.22 -28.19 -26.80
CA THR A 12 6.73 -28.29 -25.43
C THR A 12 7.33 -26.97 -24.94
N GLY A 13 8.10 -26.28 -25.81
CA GLY A 13 8.67 -24.98 -25.50
C GLY A 13 7.61 -23.91 -25.24
N SER A 14 6.55 -23.88 -26.06
CA SER A 14 5.45 -22.93 -25.86
C SER A 14 4.65 -23.21 -24.57
N ALA A 15 4.45 -24.49 -24.22
CA ALA A 15 3.78 -24.87 -22.99
C ALA A 15 4.60 -24.47 -21.73
N VAL A 16 5.92 -24.67 -21.77
CA VAL A 16 6.81 -24.25 -20.67
C VAL A 16 6.81 -22.73 -20.52
N MET A 17 6.90 -21.98 -21.62
CA MET A 17 6.83 -20.50 -21.59
C MET A 17 5.49 -20.01 -21.01
N ALA A 18 4.37 -20.61 -21.43
CA ALA A 18 3.06 -20.27 -20.91
C ALA A 18 2.96 -20.54 -19.42
N ALA A 19 3.49 -21.67 -18.93
CA ALA A 19 3.52 -22.00 -17.52
C ALA A 19 4.38 -21.01 -16.70
N MET A 20 5.54 -20.60 -17.23
CA MET A 20 6.39 -19.59 -16.59
C MET A 20 5.70 -18.23 -16.51
N LEU A 21 5.07 -17.76 -17.58
CA LEU A 21 4.32 -16.50 -17.57
C LEU A 21 3.16 -16.53 -16.58
N LEU A 22 2.44 -17.66 -16.50
CA LEU A 22 1.36 -17.83 -15.54
C LEU A 22 1.88 -17.79 -14.09
N SER A 23 3.01 -18.44 -13.81
CA SER A 23 3.63 -18.43 -12.49
C SER A 23 4.08 -17.03 -12.08
N LEU A 24 4.66 -16.25 -12.99
CA LEU A 24 5.05 -14.85 -12.74
C LEU A 24 3.83 -13.96 -12.45
N LEU A 25 2.73 -14.20 -13.15
CA LEU A 25 1.49 -13.46 -12.94
C LEU A 25 0.88 -13.77 -11.56
N ILE A 26 0.86 -15.03 -11.16
CA ILE A 26 0.40 -15.45 -9.83
C ILE A 26 1.29 -14.84 -8.74
N LEU A 27 2.61 -14.92 -8.90
CA LEU A 27 3.56 -14.31 -7.97
C LEU A 27 3.29 -12.81 -7.79
N ASN A 28 3.08 -12.08 -8.88
CA ASN A 28 2.79 -10.64 -8.84
C ASN A 28 1.50 -10.35 -8.03
N ILE A 29 0.43 -11.13 -8.27
CA ILE A 29 -0.83 -10.99 -7.53
C ILE A 29 -0.61 -11.25 -6.04
N VAL A 30 0.10 -12.31 -5.68
CA VAL A 30 0.38 -12.68 -4.28
C VAL A 30 1.21 -11.60 -3.58
N PHE A 31 2.24 -11.07 -4.24
CA PHE A 31 3.06 -10.01 -3.68
C PHE A 31 2.26 -8.72 -3.46
N ASN A 32 1.49 -8.28 -4.45
CA ASN A 32 0.65 -7.09 -4.30
C ASN A 32 -0.35 -7.24 -3.14
N LYS A 33 -0.97 -8.42 -3.00
CA LYS A 33 -1.88 -8.69 -1.89
C LYS A 33 -1.17 -8.68 -0.53
N LYS A 34 0.07 -9.19 -0.48
CA LYS A 34 0.87 -9.16 0.74
C LYS A 34 1.27 -7.74 1.15
N ILE A 35 1.63 -6.89 0.19
CA ILE A 35 1.91 -5.46 0.43
C ILE A 35 0.67 -4.77 1.00
N GLU A 36 -0.49 -4.97 0.36
CA GLU A 36 -1.77 -4.42 0.80
C GLU A 36 -2.11 -4.81 2.24
N LEU A 37 -2.02 -6.11 2.58
CA LEU A 37 -2.30 -6.60 3.93
C LEU A 37 -1.35 -6.04 4.99
N ARG A 38 -0.06 -5.88 4.65
CA ARG A 38 0.91 -5.27 5.56
C ARG A 38 0.61 -3.79 5.78
N ALA A 39 0.27 -3.06 4.71
CA ALA A 39 -0.11 -1.66 4.81
C ALA A 39 -1.38 -1.49 5.64
N GLU A 40 -2.39 -2.36 5.46
CA GLU A 40 -3.61 -2.38 6.24
C GLU A 40 -3.33 -2.60 7.74
N ASN A 41 -2.47 -3.57 8.07
CA ASN A 41 -2.10 -3.83 9.46
C ASN A 41 -1.34 -2.65 10.08
N ALA A 42 -0.42 -2.02 9.33
CA ALA A 42 0.30 -0.85 9.81
C ALA A 42 -0.66 0.34 10.08
N ILE A 43 -1.62 0.57 9.20
CA ILE A 43 -2.66 1.60 9.38
C ILE A 43 -3.56 1.29 10.59
N LYS A 44 -3.98 0.05 10.75
CA LYS A 44 -4.75 -0.37 11.93
C LYS A 44 -3.97 -0.12 13.22
N ASN A 45 -2.71 -0.51 13.24
CA ASN A 45 -1.85 -0.34 14.41
C ASN A 45 -1.72 1.14 14.79
N VAL A 46 -1.47 2.04 13.84
CA VAL A 46 -1.31 3.47 14.15
C VAL A 46 -2.60 4.09 14.67
N PHE A 47 -3.76 3.68 14.17
CA PHE A 47 -5.04 4.14 14.71
C PHE A 47 -5.33 3.58 16.11
N THR A 48 -4.96 2.33 16.39
CA THR A 48 -5.11 1.75 17.71
C THR A 48 -4.18 2.42 18.71
N LEU A 49 -2.98 2.74 18.29
CA LEU A 49 -2.00 3.43 19.11
C LEU A 49 -2.40 4.88 19.44
N ASN A 50 -3.20 5.53 18.64
CA ASN A 50 -3.67 6.91 18.85
C ASN A 50 -5.00 6.99 19.64
N SER A 51 -5.67 5.86 19.86
CA SER A 51 -6.84 5.83 20.77
C SER A 51 -6.39 5.66 22.21
N ASP A 52 -7.01 6.39 23.14
CA ASP A 52 -6.68 6.42 24.60
C ASP A 52 -6.70 5.06 25.32
N GLU A 53 -6.95 3.97 24.63
CA GLU A 53 -6.78 2.59 25.10
C GLU A 53 -5.32 2.14 25.28
N TYR A 54 -4.38 3.07 25.25
CA TYR A 54 -2.93 2.88 25.32
C TYR A 54 -2.39 2.12 26.54
N LEU A 55 -3.17 1.94 27.57
CA LEU A 55 -2.63 1.48 28.85
C LEU A 55 -2.49 -0.04 29.01
N ASN A 56 -2.94 -0.85 28.04
CA ASN A 56 -2.93 -2.32 28.19
C ASN A 56 -2.47 -3.13 26.95
N TYR A 57 -1.87 -2.51 25.95
CA TYR A 57 -1.37 -3.26 24.80
C TYR A 57 0.12 -3.56 24.96
N GLU A 58 0.46 -4.55 25.76
CA GLU A 58 1.70 -5.30 25.56
C GLU A 58 1.60 -5.98 24.20
N SER A 59 2.41 -5.51 23.27
CA SER A 59 2.48 -5.92 21.89
C SER A 59 2.92 -7.39 21.77
N GLU A 60 1.98 -8.29 21.82
CA GLU A 60 2.22 -9.73 21.55
C GLU A 60 2.10 -10.07 20.06
N ASN A 61 1.96 -9.09 19.19
CA ASN A 61 1.90 -9.27 17.75
C ASN A 61 2.99 -8.48 17.02
N ASP A 62 4.26 -8.85 17.27
CA ASP A 62 5.36 -8.56 16.36
C ASP A 62 5.19 -9.42 15.10
N THR A 63 4.19 -9.11 14.32
CA THR A 63 4.03 -9.63 12.96
C THR A 63 4.93 -8.84 12.03
N GLY A 64 6.25 -8.82 12.25
CA GLY A 64 7.27 -8.42 11.28
C GLY A 64 6.85 -7.41 10.20
N SER A 65 6.05 -6.41 10.56
CA SER A 65 5.62 -5.36 9.65
C SER A 65 6.80 -4.45 9.37
N LEU A 66 7.38 -4.59 8.18
CA LEU A 66 8.44 -3.71 7.67
C LEU A 66 7.91 -2.30 7.36
N TYR A 67 6.60 -2.08 7.49
CA TYR A 67 5.97 -0.81 7.17
C TYR A 67 5.58 -0.05 8.43
N TYR A 68 5.93 1.23 8.44
CA TYR A 68 5.49 2.18 9.43
C TYR A 68 4.40 3.05 8.82
N ALA A 69 3.23 3.09 9.45
CA ALA A 69 2.22 4.07 9.09
C ALA A 69 2.51 5.39 9.81
N SER A 70 2.32 6.48 9.08
CA SER A 70 2.34 7.83 9.63
C SER A 70 0.92 8.34 9.75
N LEU A 71 0.67 9.13 10.80
CA LEU A 71 -0.62 9.76 11.06
C LEU A 71 -0.53 11.25 10.80
N VAL A 72 -1.50 11.79 10.08
CA VAL A 72 -1.61 13.23 9.82
C VAL A 72 -2.98 13.71 10.27
N TYR A 73 -2.97 14.78 11.05
CA TYR A 73 -4.19 15.46 11.46
C TYR A 73 -4.72 16.32 10.31
N MET A 74 -5.96 16.10 9.91
CA MET A 74 -6.61 16.82 8.81
C MET A 74 -7.42 18.03 9.28
N GLY A 75 -7.54 18.23 10.58
CA GLY A 75 -8.37 19.26 11.19
C GLY A 75 -9.71 18.72 11.69
N ALA A 76 -10.23 19.35 12.72
CA ALA A 76 -11.64 19.32 13.06
C ALA A 76 -12.36 20.32 12.16
N ASP A 77 -13.64 20.48 12.27
CA ASP A 77 -14.41 21.43 11.46
C ASP A 77 -13.73 22.78 11.18
N SER A 78 -14.12 23.42 10.15
CA SER A 78 -13.56 24.52 9.36
C SER A 78 -12.71 25.62 10.04
N GLU A 79 -12.76 25.82 11.34
CA GLU A 79 -12.08 26.95 12.01
C GLU A 79 -10.57 26.76 12.17
N ASN A 80 -10.06 25.55 12.35
CA ASN A 80 -8.64 25.26 12.58
C ASN A 80 -7.91 24.65 11.37
N ARG A 81 -8.61 24.41 10.28
CA ARG A 81 -8.05 23.72 9.12
C ARG A 81 -6.89 24.49 8.47
N ASP A 82 -7.05 25.79 8.28
CA ASP A 82 -6.05 26.62 7.61
C ASP A 82 -4.76 26.70 8.42
N ASP A 83 -4.86 26.78 9.73
CA ASP A 83 -3.70 26.83 10.63
C ASP A 83 -2.94 25.49 10.63
N ILE A 84 -3.66 24.38 10.69
CA ILE A 84 -3.07 23.04 10.63
C ILE A 84 -2.42 22.81 9.27
N TYR A 85 -3.10 23.19 8.19
CA TYR A 85 -2.56 23.04 6.85
C TYR A 85 -1.23 23.79 6.64
N GLN A 86 -1.02 24.94 7.32
CA GLN A 86 0.22 25.69 7.22
C GLN A 86 1.43 24.95 7.82
N ILE A 87 1.25 24.21 8.90
CA ILE A 87 2.34 23.50 9.59
C ILE A 87 2.69 22.14 8.95
N LEU A 88 1.86 21.63 8.06
CA LEU A 88 2.08 20.35 7.38
C LEU A 88 3.24 20.42 6.40
N THR A 89 3.95 19.32 6.27
CA THR A 89 4.99 19.16 5.24
C THR A 89 4.39 19.19 3.83
N PRO A 90 5.17 19.55 2.79
CA PRO A 90 4.70 19.52 1.41
C PRO A 90 4.20 18.13 0.95
N LYS A 91 4.73 17.06 1.55
CA LYS A 91 4.28 15.69 1.30
C LYS A 91 2.88 15.49 1.87
N GLU A 92 2.67 15.82 3.13
CA GLU A 92 1.40 15.66 3.83
C GLU A 92 0.28 16.47 3.18
N LYS A 93 0.57 17.71 2.77
CA LYS A 93 -0.38 18.55 2.01
C LYS A 93 -0.89 17.83 0.77
N LYS A 94 0.01 17.26 -0.04
CA LYS A 94 -0.37 16.52 -1.25
C LYS A 94 -1.20 15.27 -0.96
N LEU A 95 -0.91 14.58 0.14
CA LEU A 95 -1.68 13.40 0.56
C LEU A 95 -3.10 13.80 0.95
N ILE A 96 -3.26 14.89 1.72
CA ILE A 96 -4.55 15.42 2.12
C ILE A 96 -5.34 15.91 0.89
N ASP A 97 -4.73 16.73 0.04
CA ASP A 97 -5.36 17.25 -1.18
C ASP A 97 -5.86 16.11 -2.09
N TRP A 98 -5.05 15.06 -2.23
CA TRP A 98 -5.45 13.89 -2.99
C TRP A 98 -6.63 13.17 -2.33
N TYR A 99 -6.56 12.95 -1.01
CA TYR A 99 -7.61 12.25 -0.28
C TYR A 99 -8.94 13.03 -0.30
N GLU A 100 -8.91 14.35 -0.21
CA GLU A 100 -10.09 15.19 -0.27
C GLU A 100 -10.80 15.15 -1.62
N THR A 101 -10.05 14.95 -2.69
CA THR A 101 -10.62 14.76 -4.03
C THR A 101 -11.10 13.33 -4.29
N HIS A 102 -10.71 12.38 -3.43
CA HIS A 102 -11.06 10.96 -3.51
C HIS A 102 -11.50 10.42 -2.14
N PRO A 103 -12.53 10.99 -1.51
CA PRO A 103 -12.92 10.58 -0.17
C PRO A 103 -13.44 9.13 -0.15
N SER A 104 -13.00 8.36 0.86
CA SER A 104 -13.45 6.98 1.06
C SER A 104 -13.26 6.55 2.51
N ASP A 105 -14.16 5.73 3.02
CA ASP A 105 -14.06 5.10 4.34
C ASP A 105 -13.19 3.84 4.31
N GLU A 106 -12.87 3.34 3.12
CA GLU A 106 -12.01 2.20 2.92
C GLU A 106 -10.55 2.62 2.66
N MET A 107 -9.62 1.69 2.87
CA MET A 107 -8.24 1.90 2.52
C MET A 107 -8.08 2.06 1.01
N GLN A 108 -7.40 3.13 0.61
CA GLN A 108 -7.15 3.45 -0.79
C GLN A 108 -5.67 3.35 -1.14
N ARG A 109 -5.41 2.92 -2.36
CA ARG A 109 -4.08 2.99 -2.97
C ARG A 109 -4.01 4.19 -3.90
N ALA A 110 -3.06 5.08 -3.64
CA ALA A 110 -2.84 6.29 -4.43
C ALA A 110 -1.41 6.32 -5.00
N LYS A 111 -1.27 6.81 -6.22
CA LYS A 111 0.03 7.18 -6.78
C LYS A 111 0.10 8.70 -6.87
N ILE A 112 1.00 9.29 -6.09
CA ILE A 112 1.18 10.74 -6.00
C ILE A 112 2.64 11.05 -6.28
N ASN A 113 2.94 11.75 -7.38
CA ASN A 113 4.30 12.12 -7.78
C ASN A 113 5.28 10.93 -7.76
N GLU A 114 5.04 9.89 -8.51
CA GLU A 114 5.88 8.69 -8.61
C GLU A 114 5.91 7.82 -7.34
N ALA A 115 5.49 8.32 -6.18
CA ALA A 115 5.36 7.56 -4.96
C ALA A 115 4.00 6.87 -4.86
N THR A 116 3.99 5.66 -4.29
CA THR A 116 2.78 4.86 -4.06
C THR A 116 2.48 4.78 -2.58
N TYR A 117 1.26 5.12 -2.22
CA TYR A 117 0.79 5.13 -0.84
C TYR A 117 -0.44 4.26 -0.68
N TYR A 118 -0.56 3.62 0.49
CA TYR A 118 -1.85 3.19 1.02
C TYR A 118 -2.27 4.17 2.10
N MET A 119 -3.53 4.58 2.08
CA MET A 119 -4.04 5.56 3.02
C MET A 119 -5.48 5.27 3.40
N LYS A 120 -5.84 5.66 4.61
CA LYS A 120 -7.19 5.58 5.16
C LYS A 120 -7.41 6.72 6.13
N ALA A 121 -8.56 7.39 6.03
CA ALA A 121 -8.96 8.35 7.05
C ALA A 121 -9.90 7.70 8.08
N ARG A 122 -9.88 8.27 9.27
CA ARG A 122 -10.79 7.96 10.36
C ARG A 122 -11.24 9.27 10.99
N THR A 123 -12.53 9.37 11.28
CA THR A 123 -13.07 10.46 12.11
C THR A 123 -13.20 9.97 13.53
N GLU A 124 -12.61 10.68 14.47
CA GLU A 124 -12.76 10.45 15.89
C GLU A 124 -13.74 11.49 16.45
N TYR A 125 -14.67 11.03 17.24
CA TYR A 125 -15.72 11.85 17.82
C TYR A 125 -15.41 12.10 19.28
N TYR A 126 -15.17 13.36 19.63
CA TYR A 126 -15.01 13.81 21.00
C TYR A 126 -16.25 14.59 21.42
N GLU A 127 -16.43 14.82 22.73
CA GLU A 127 -17.61 15.53 23.26
C GLU A 127 -17.80 16.91 22.63
N ASP A 128 -16.71 17.61 22.33
CA ASP A 128 -16.73 19.00 21.83
C ASP A 128 -16.18 19.17 20.40
N SER A 129 -15.68 18.12 19.78
CA SER A 129 -15.05 18.23 18.45
C SER A 129 -15.01 16.89 17.69
N ASN A 130 -15.00 16.99 16.37
CA ASN A 130 -14.75 15.84 15.50
C ASN A 130 -13.38 16.01 14.89
N GLU A 131 -12.47 15.10 15.16
CA GLU A 131 -11.13 15.10 14.61
C GLU A 131 -11.04 14.13 13.44
N ARG A 132 -10.45 14.56 12.34
CA ARG A 132 -10.21 13.72 11.19
C ARG A 132 -8.71 13.45 11.03
N LEU A 133 -8.38 12.18 11.03
CA LEU A 133 -7.02 11.67 10.95
C LEU A 133 -6.82 10.91 9.65
N LEU A 134 -5.70 11.14 8.96
CA LEU A 134 -5.28 10.39 7.80
C LEU A 134 -4.06 9.55 8.15
N ALA A 135 -4.20 8.24 8.14
CA ALA A 135 -3.08 7.31 8.23
C ALA A 135 -2.60 6.96 6.83
N TYR A 136 -1.29 6.95 6.62
CA TYR A 136 -0.70 6.56 5.34
C TYR A 136 0.56 5.72 5.51
N VAL A 137 0.80 4.84 4.54
CA VAL A 137 2.00 4.01 4.41
C VAL A 137 2.63 4.26 3.04
N ASP A 138 3.92 4.58 3.02
CA ASP A 138 4.69 4.71 1.80
C ASP A 138 5.19 3.33 1.37
N VAL A 139 4.75 2.86 0.22
CA VAL A 139 5.16 1.58 -0.37
C VAL A 139 5.89 1.79 -1.71
N THR A 140 6.46 2.98 -1.89
CA THR A 140 7.24 3.33 -3.07
C THR A 140 8.43 2.37 -3.22
N GLY A 141 8.64 1.83 -4.39
CA GLY A 141 9.73 0.88 -4.66
C GLY A 141 9.36 -0.60 -4.47
N GLU A 142 8.41 -0.94 -3.62
CA GLU A 142 7.98 -2.35 -3.45
C GLU A 142 7.38 -2.95 -4.74
N PRO A 143 6.47 -2.25 -5.46
CA PRO A 143 5.97 -2.73 -6.74
C PRO A 143 7.03 -2.76 -7.85
N GLU A 144 8.08 -1.94 -7.73
CA GLU A 144 9.18 -1.88 -8.70
C GLU A 144 10.14 -3.05 -8.55
N LEU A 145 10.45 -3.45 -7.31
CA LEU A 145 11.24 -4.65 -7.03
C LEU A 145 10.62 -5.91 -7.65
N VAL A 146 9.29 -6.03 -7.60
CA VAL A 146 8.58 -7.16 -8.21
C VAL A 146 8.71 -7.13 -9.73
N LYS A 147 8.68 -5.94 -10.35
CA LYS A 147 8.89 -5.78 -11.80
C LYS A 147 10.33 -6.16 -12.19
N GLU A 148 11.32 -5.68 -11.45
CA GLU A 148 12.74 -5.97 -11.72
C GLU A 148 13.03 -7.47 -11.62
N ILE A 149 12.50 -8.15 -10.60
CA ILE A 149 12.63 -9.61 -10.46
C ILE A 149 11.96 -10.33 -11.64
N SER A 150 10.79 -9.87 -12.07
CA SER A 150 10.06 -10.46 -13.18
C SER A 150 10.79 -10.27 -14.52
N PHE A 151 11.35 -9.10 -14.78
CA PHE A 151 12.15 -8.81 -15.98
C PHE A 151 13.52 -9.49 -15.96
N GLY A 152 14.18 -9.53 -14.80
CA GLY A 152 15.44 -10.24 -14.63
C GLY A 152 15.34 -11.74 -14.91
N ALA A 153 14.27 -12.39 -14.48
CA ALA A 153 14.02 -13.80 -14.76
C ALA A 153 13.80 -14.11 -16.25
N VAL A 154 13.26 -13.17 -17.01
CA VAL A 154 13.03 -13.32 -18.47
C VAL A 154 14.30 -13.08 -19.30
N SER A 155 15.25 -12.27 -18.78
CA SER A 155 16.50 -11.95 -19.50
C SER A 155 17.56 -13.05 -19.42
N TYR A 156 17.42 -14.04 -18.53
CA TYR A 156 18.35 -15.16 -18.38
C TYR A 156 17.91 -16.46 -19.09
N THR A 157 16.82 -16.44 -19.83
CA THR A 157 16.36 -17.55 -20.69
C THR A 157 16.51 -17.22 -22.17
#